data_74cbe91c9f738707c8ff8a55c753f17a
#
_entry.id   74cbe91c9f738707c8ff8a55c753f17a
#
_cell.length_a   1.000
_cell.length_b   1.000
_cell.length_c   1.000
_cell.angle_alpha   90.00
_cell.angle_beta   90.00
_cell.angle_gamma   90.00
#
_symmetry.space_group_name_H-M   'P 1'
#
loop_
_entity.id
_entity.type
_entity.pdbx_description
1 polymer ?
#
loop_
_entity_poly.entity_id
_entity_poly.type
_entity_poly.pdbx_seq_one_letter_code
_entity_poly.pdbx_strand_id
1 'polypeptide(L)'
;MAEAKYTPRLRADYDERIVPAMIEKFGYKNRMEVPRLDKIVLNMGVGEATQDKKKVETASQEMELIAGQKPVITKAKKSIAQFKLREGMPIGVKVTLRRERMYEFLDRLVTITLPRVRDFRGLNPKSFDGRGNYAMGLKEQLVFPEINYDRIEKVRGMDIIVTTTAKTDDEARELLRLFNFPFPQVEEAQKEAA
;
A
#
# COMPACT_ATOMS: atom_id res chain seq x y z
N MET A 1 -35.07 -11.65 3.90
CA MET A 1 -34.44 -10.94 2.77
C MET A 1 -32.93 -11.10 2.97
N ALA A 2 -32.22 -11.68 2.01
CA ALA A 2 -30.75 -11.75 2.11
C ALA A 2 -30.23 -10.30 2.01
N GLU A 3 -29.56 -9.82 3.05
CA GLU A 3 -28.84 -8.56 3.00
C GLU A 3 -27.88 -8.59 1.80
N ALA A 4 -28.00 -7.60 0.92
CA ALA A 4 -27.10 -7.47 -0.21
C ALA A 4 -25.66 -7.38 0.33
N LYS A 5 -24.85 -8.40 0.07
CA LYS A 5 -23.47 -8.45 0.52
C LYS A 5 -22.73 -7.26 -0.07
N TYR A 6 -22.23 -6.38 0.79
CA TYR A 6 -21.46 -5.21 0.37
C TYR A 6 -20.28 -5.63 -0.49
N THR A 7 -20.12 -5.01 -1.65
CA THR A 7 -18.98 -5.23 -2.54
C THR A 7 -18.26 -3.90 -2.74
N PRO A 8 -16.96 -3.82 -2.42
CA PRO A 8 -16.16 -2.62 -2.65
C PRO A 8 -16.20 -2.17 -4.12
N ARG A 9 -16.26 -0.86 -4.37
CA ARG A 9 -16.30 -0.27 -5.71
C ARG A 9 -15.18 -0.78 -6.61
N LEU A 10 -13.93 -0.76 -6.13
CA LEU A 10 -12.79 -1.22 -6.91
C LEU A 10 -12.80 -2.75 -7.16
N ARG A 11 -13.50 -3.53 -6.33
CA ARG A 11 -13.69 -4.96 -6.59
C ARG A 11 -14.64 -5.18 -7.75
N ALA A 12 -15.75 -4.46 -7.80
CA ALA A 12 -16.68 -4.49 -8.93
C ALA A 12 -15.98 -4.04 -10.22
N ASP A 13 -15.27 -2.89 -10.17
CA ASP A 13 -14.52 -2.35 -11.29
C ASP A 13 -13.43 -3.32 -11.81
N TYR A 14 -12.79 -4.07 -10.93
CA TYR A 14 -11.86 -5.14 -11.33
C TYR A 14 -12.54 -6.18 -12.21
N ASP A 15 -13.69 -6.70 -11.78
CA ASP A 15 -14.40 -7.76 -12.49
C ASP A 15 -15.03 -7.28 -13.81
N GLU A 16 -15.54 -6.03 -13.87
CA GLU A 16 -16.29 -5.47 -15.00
C GLU A 16 -15.37 -4.83 -16.07
N ARG A 17 -14.36 -4.08 -15.65
CA ARG A 17 -13.52 -3.25 -16.52
C ARG A 17 -12.09 -3.74 -16.65
N ILE A 18 -11.42 -4.04 -15.51
CA ILE A 18 -9.99 -4.32 -15.51
C ILE A 18 -9.69 -5.69 -16.14
N VAL A 19 -10.45 -6.72 -15.79
CA VAL A 19 -10.24 -8.07 -16.33
C VAL A 19 -10.36 -8.11 -17.86
N PRO A 20 -11.40 -7.57 -18.51
CA PRO A 20 -11.47 -7.50 -19.97
C PRO A 20 -10.29 -6.73 -20.61
N ALA A 21 -9.94 -5.56 -20.06
CA ALA A 21 -8.84 -4.74 -20.57
C ALA A 21 -7.48 -5.47 -20.49
N MET A 22 -7.23 -6.20 -19.41
CA MET A 22 -6.02 -7.00 -19.24
C MET A 22 -5.97 -8.18 -20.23
N ILE A 23 -7.10 -8.85 -20.48
CA ILE A 23 -7.20 -9.93 -21.47
C ILE A 23 -6.90 -9.41 -22.88
N GLU A 24 -7.46 -8.26 -23.25
CA GLU A 24 -7.24 -7.63 -24.54
C GLU A 24 -5.76 -7.25 -24.73
N LYS A 25 -5.13 -6.66 -23.71
CA LYS A 25 -3.75 -6.17 -23.81
C LYS A 25 -2.70 -7.27 -23.80
N PHE A 26 -2.85 -8.30 -22.96
CA PHE A 26 -1.85 -9.35 -22.76
C PHE A 26 -2.21 -10.70 -23.40
N GLY A 27 -3.42 -10.84 -23.94
CA GLY A 27 -3.84 -12.05 -24.65
C GLY A 27 -4.02 -13.29 -23.76
N TYR A 28 -4.45 -13.13 -22.51
CA TYR A 28 -4.70 -14.26 -21.60
C TYR A 28 -5.79 -15.17 -22.16
N LYS A 29 -5.53 -16.47 -22.15
CA LYS A 29 -6.49 -17.47 -22.62
C LYS A 29 -7.59 -17.79 -21.60
N ASN A 30 -7.29 -17.57 -20.32
CA ASN A 30 -8.22 -17.88 -19.23
C ASN A 30 -8.34 -16.65 -18.30
N ARG A 31 -9.56 -16.33 -17.90
CA ARG A 31 -9.83 -15.29 -16.89
C ARG A 31 -9.06 -15.50 -15.59
N MET A 32 -8.77 -16.75 -15.21
CA MET A 32 -8.04 -17.07 -13.98
C MET A 32 -6.53 -16.79 -14.07
N GLU A 33 -5.99 -16.54 -15.27
CA GLU A 33 -4.59 -16.13 -15.47
C GLU A 33 -4.39 -14.63 -15.23
N VAL A 34 -5.47 -13.85 -15.31
CA VAL A 34 -5.41 -12.40 -15.15
C VAL A 34 -4.87 -12.04 -13.76
N PRO A 35 -3.84 -11.18 -13.68
CA PRO A 35 -3.29 -10.74 -12.41
C PRO A 35 -4.33 -10.06 -11.54
N ARG A 36 -4.26 -10.31 -10.23
CA ARG A 36 -5.12 -9.69 -9.23
C ARG A 36 -4.30 -9.20 -8.04
N LEU A 37 -4.88 -8.31 -7.26
CA LEU A 37 -4.32 -7.93 -5.98
C LEU A 37 -4.45 -9.09 -4.98
N ASP A 38 -3.34 -9.45 -4.31
CA ASP A 38 -3.32 -10.48 -3.26
C ASP A 38 -3.48 -9.86 -1.87
N LYS A 39 -2.66 -8.87 -1.57
CA LYS A 39 -2.64 -8.18 -0.27
C LYS A 39 -1.99 -6.81 -0.38
N ILE A 40 -2.30 -5.94 0.59
CA ILE A 40 -1.55 -4.71 0.84
C ILE A 40 -0.96 -4.82 2.24
N VAL A 41 0.33 -4.56 2.36
CA VAL A 41 1.04 -4.53 3.64
C VAL A 41 1.43 -3.10 3.94
N LEU A 42 0.99 -2.63 5.11
CA LEU A 42 1.43 -1.35 5.67
C LEU A 42 2.47 -1.63 6.73
N ASN A 43 3.56 -0.89 6.72
CA ASN A 43 4.62 -1.00 7.71
C ASN A 43 5.03 0.37 8.20
N MET A 44 5.22 0.51 9.51
CA MET A 44 5.72 1.72 10.13
C MET A 44 6.87 1.35 11.08
N GLY A 45 8.07 1.84 10.77
CA GLY A 45 9.23 1.69 11.62
C GLY A 45 9.24 2.73 12.73
N VAL A 46 9.37 2.30 13.98
CA VAL A 46 9.43 3.18 15.17
C VAL A 46 10.77 2.98 15.86
N GLY A 47 11.85 3.52 15.28
CA GLY A 47 13.21 3.38 15.85
C GLY A 47 13.37 3.99 17.23
N GLU A 48 12.58 5.02 17.57
CA GLU A 48 12.57 5.66 18.89
C GLU A 48 12.02 4.77 20.01
N ALA A 49 11.40 3.65 19.67
CA ALA A 49 10.91 2.66 20.62
C ALA A 49 12.01 2.03 21.48
N THR A 50 13.27 2.16 21.07
CA THR A 50 14.44 1.77 21.88
C THR A 50 14.56 2.62 23.15
N GLN A 51 14.06 3.85 23.14
CA GLN A 51 14.05 4.76 24.29
C GLN A 51 12.71 4.74 25.02
N ASP A 52 11.59 4.71 24.27
CA ASP A 52 10.24 4.75 24.82
C ASP A 52 9.30 3.78 24.09
N LYS A 53 8.90 2.72 24.78
CA LYS A 53 7.99 1.69 24.26
C LYS A 53 6.58 2.22 23.96
N LYS A 54 6.12 3.27 24.64
CA LYS A 54 4.79 3.87 24.42
C LYS A 54 4.63 4.40 23.00
N LYS A 55 5.72 4.82 22.37
CA LYS A 55 5.71 5.31 20.98
C LYS A 55 5.25 4.25 19.96
N VAL A 56 5.48 2.96 20.23
CA VAL A 56 4.97 1.88 19.39
C VAL A 56 3.47 1.68 19.60
N GLU A 57 2.97 1.88 20.81
CA GLU A 57 1.54 1.78 21.10
C GLU A 57 0.77 2.92 20.40
N THR A 58 1.29 4.15 20.46
CA THR A 58 0.73 5.29 19.72
C THR A 58 0.72 5.03 18.22
N ALA A 59 1.85 4.58 17.65
CA ALA A 59 1.93 4.22 16.22
C ALA A 59 0.97 3.06 15.85
N SER A 60 0.74 2.13 16.77
CA SER A 60 -0.22 1.05 16.59
C SER A 60 -1.65 1.58 16.51
N GLN A 61 -2.02 2.51 17.37
CA GLN A 61 -3.35 3.14 17.37
C GLN A 61 -3.57 3.96 16.09
N GLU A 62 -2.58 4.76 15.66
CA GLU A 62 -2.64 5.52 14.41
C GLU A 62 -2.83 4.57 13.20
N MET A 63 -2.05 3.49 13.14
CA MET A 63 -2.17 2.51 12.05
C MET A 63 -3.50 1.74 12.09
N GLU A 64 -4.06 1.49 13.26
CA GLU A 64 -5.38 0.88 13.42
C GLU A 64 -6.48 1.77 12.84
N LEU A 65 -6.42 3.08 13.06
CA LEU A 65 -7.35 4.04 12.47
C LEU A 65 -7.27 4.03 10.93
N ILE A 66 -6.05 4.05 10.37
CA ILE A 66 -5.82 4.03 8.92
C ILE A 66 -6.29 2.72 8.29
N ALA A 67 -5.95 1.59 8.90
CA ALA A 67 -6.19 0.27 8.34
C ALA A 67 -7.61 -0.28 8.61
N GLY A 68 -8.30 0.25 9.64
CA GLY A 68 -9.55 -0.32 10.14
C GLY A 68 -9.40 -1.73 10.71
N GLN A 69 -8.17 -2.12 11.06
CA GLN A 69 -7.81 -3.44 11.55
C GLN A 69 -6.65 -3.33 12.53
N LYS A 70 -6.69 -4.11 13.62
CA LYS A 70 -5.64 -4.13 14.64
C LYS A 70 -4.30 -4.57 14.03
N PRO A 71 -3.25 -3.73 14.11
CA PRO A 71 -1.93 -4.04 13.59
C PRO A 71 -1.16 -5.00 14.52
N VAL A 72 -0.10 -5.57 13.99
CA VAL A 72 0.83 -6.44 14.72
C VAL A 72 2.08 -5.64 15.06
N ILE A 73 2.46 -5.63 16.33
CA ILE A 73 3.72 -5.04 16.78
C ILE A 73 4.87 -5.97 16.38
N THR A 74 5.82 -5.43 15.64
CA THR A 74 7.01 -6.16 15.20
C THR A 74 8.14 -6.00 16.21
N LYS A 75 8.79 -7.13 16.54
CA LYS A 75 9.88 -7.19 17.52
C LYS A 75 11.23 -7.41 16.84
N ALA A 76 12.28 -6.90 17.45
CA ALA A 76 13.65 -7.11 17.01
C ALA A 76 14.03 -8.59 17.05
N LYS A 77 14.66 -9.08 15.98
CA LYS A 77 15.13 -10.47 15.86
C LYS A 77 16.53 -10.69 16.44
N LYS A 78 17.34 -9.63 16.52
CA LYS A 78 18.73 -9.68 16.99
C LYS A 78 19.02 -8.46 17.87
N SER A 79 19.93 -8.64 18.82
CA SER A 79 20.45 -7.54 19.64
C SER A 79 21.57 -6.82 18.88
N ILE A 80 21.52 -5.48 18.85
CA ILE A 80 22.55 -4.63 18.21
C ILE A 80 22.89 -3.51 19.18
N ALA A 81 24.10 -3.55 19.76
CA ALA A 81 24.55 -2.63 20.80
C ALA A 81 24.60 -1.16 20.31
N GLN A 82 25.05 -0.94 19.07
CA GLN A 82 25.12 0.40 18.46
C GLN A 82 23.77 1.13 18.42
N PHE A 83 22.67 0.42 18.23
CA PHE A 83 21.32 0.97 18.23
C PHE A 83 20.61 0.84 19.58
N LYS A 84 21.30 0.40 20.63
CA LYS A 84 20.72 0.11 21.96
C LYS A 84 19.53 -0.85 21.88
N LEU A 85 19.55 -1.75 20.91
CA LEU A 85 18.49 -2.69 20.60
C LEU A 85 18.77 -4.05 21.21
N ARG A 86 17.77 -4.62 21.89
CA ARG A 86 17.79 -5.99 22.41
C ARG A 86 16.77 -6.85 21.67
N GLU A 87 17.06 -8.13 21.55
CA GLU A 87 16.12 -9.09 21.01
C GLU A 87 14.79 -9.05 21.76
N GLY A 88 13.69 -9.16 21.01
CA GLY A 88 12.33 -9.09 21.55
C GLY A 88 11.78 -7.68 21.82
N MET A 89 12.59 -6.62 21.68
CA MET A 89 12.10 -5.25 21.83
C MET A 89 11.14 -4.87 20.69
N PRO A 90 9.99 -4.21 20.98
CA PRO A 90 9.09 -3.70 19.96
C PRO A 90 9.78 -2.55 19.21
N ILE A 91 9.81 -2.60 17.87
CA ILE A 91 10.49 -1.60 17.04
C ILE A 91 9.67 -1.11 15.85
N GLY A 92 8.50 -1.64 15.63
CA GLY A 92 7.64 -1.24 14.52
C GLY A 92 6.27 -1.85 14.60
N VAL A 93 5.45 -1.48 13.65
CA VAL A 93 4.06 -1.90 13.53
C VAL A 93 3.78 -2.26 12.08
N LYS A 94 3.08 -3.37 11.86
CA LYS A 94 2.65 -3.74 10.51
C LYS A 94 1.22 -4.25 10.49
N VAL A 95 0.55 -4.06 9.36
CA VAL A 95 -0.78 -4.64 9.11
C VAL A 95 -0.82 -5.20 7.69
N THR A 96 -1.56 -6.29 7.52
CA THR A 96 -1.79 -6.91 6.21
C THR A 96 -3.27 -6.86 5.91
N LEU A 97 -3.64 -6.15 4.85
CA LEU A 97 -5.00 -6.02 4.36
C LEU A 97 -5.24 -6.98 3.21
N ARG A 98 -6.41 -7.64 3.21
CA ARG A 98 -6.83 -8.60 2.19
C ARG A 98 -8.29 -8.41 1.86
N ARG A 99 -8.72 -8.92 0.69
CA ARG A 99 -10.12 -8.95 0.24
C ARG A 99 -10.77 -7.55 0.27
N GLU A 100 -11.94 -7.42 0.88
CA GLU A 100 -12.74 -6.19 0.89
C GLU A 100 -11.97 -5.01 1.50
N ARG A 101 -11.34 -5.19 2.67
CA ARG A 101 -10.55 -4.14 3.34
C ARG A 101 -9.37 -3.65 2.50
N MET A 102 -8.78 -4.53 1.70
CA MET A 102 -7.69 -4.18 0.79
C MET A 102 -8.20 -3.23 -0.31
N TYR A 103 -9.33 -3.53 -0.93
CA TYR A 103 -9.91 -2.68 -1.98
C TYR A 103 -10.39 -1.34 -1.43
N GLU A 104 -10.99 -1.33 -0.24
CA GLU A 104 -11.39 -0.10 0.44
C GLU A 104 -10.19 0.81 0.77
N PHE A 105 -9.14 0.22 1.30
CA PHE A 105 -7.90 0.97 1.57
C PHE A 105 -7.30 1.51 0.27
N LEU A 106 -7.26 0.70 -0.79
CA LEU A 106 -6.73 1.11 -2.08
C LEU A 106 -7.50 2.29 -2.67
N ASP A 107 -8.81 2.24 -2.60
CA ASP A 107 -9.69 3.31 -3.10
C ASP A 107 -9.41 4.63 -2.35
N ARG A 108 -9.36 4.61 -1.03
CA ARG A 108 -8.99 5.79 -0.22
C ARG A 108 -7.57 6.28 -0.51
N LEU A 109 -6.63 5.36 -0.68
CA LEU A 109 -5.24 5.71 -0.99
C LEU A 109 -5.15 6.50 -2.30
N VAL A 110 -5.77 6.01 -3.37
CA VAL A 110 -5.67 6.61 -4.70
C VAL A 110 -6.50 7.88 -4.82
N THR A 111 -7.74 7.88 -4.29
CA THR A 111 -8.69 8.98 -4.51
C THR A 111 -8.53 10.12 -3.52
N ILE A 112 -8.09 9.85 -2.28
CA ILE A 112 -8.06 10.85 -1.20
C ILE A 112 -6.64 11.11 -0.74
N THR A 113 -5.87 10.06 -0.43
CA THR A 113 -4.59 10.21 0.27
C THR A 113 -3.49 10.73 -0.63
N LEU A 114 -3.29 10.13 -1.81
CA LEU A 114 -2.23 10.55 -2.73
C LEU A 114 -2.37 12.01 -3.21
N PRO A 115 -3.57 12.53 -3.55
CA PRO A 115 -3.72 13.94 -3.90
C PRO A 115 -3.41 14.91 -2.75
N ARG A 116 -3.46 14.47 -1.50
CA ARG A 116 -3.14 15.28 -0.31
C ARG A 116 -1.65 15.31 0.04
N VAL A 117 -0.85 14.45 -0.60
CA VAL A 117 0.61 14.46 -0.39
C VAL A 117 1.21 15.77 -0.90
N ARG A 118 2.01 16.44 -0.07
CA ARG A 118 2.69 17.68 -0.45
C ARG A 118 3.66 17.43 -1.60
N ASP A 119 3.66 18.32 -2.59
CA ASP A 119 4.53 18.27 -3.77
C ASP A 119 4.45 16.92 -4.53
N PHE A 120 3.26 16.32 -4.56
CA PHE A 120 3.07 15.06 -5.26
C PHE A 120 3.25 15.22 -6.78
N ARG A 121 4.22 14.50 -7.34
CA ARG A 121 4.55 14.51 -8.79
C ARG A 121 4.27 13.18 -9.48
N GLY A 122 3.51 12.30 -8.83
CA GLY A 122 3.27 10.94 -9.29
C GLY A 122 4.12 9.90 -8.56
N LEU A 123 3.76 8.64 -8.77
CA LEU A 123 4.43 7.50 -8.17
C LEU A 123 5.61 7.06 -9.02
N ASN A 124 6.68 6.56 -8.40
CA ASN A 124 7.85 6.06 -9.11
C ASN A 124 7.51 4.78 -9.89
N PRO A 125 7.59 4.77 -11.24
CA PRO A 125 7.27 3.60 -12.05
C PRO A 125 8.32 2.48 -11.98
N LYS A 126 9.47 2.73 -11.34
CA LYS A 126 10.58 1.76 -11.20
C LYS A 126 10.59 1.03 -9.85
N SER A 127 9.63 1.29 -8.96
CA SER A 127 9.57 0.68 -7.62
C SER A 127 8.89 -0.69 -7.59
N PHE A 128 9.09 -1.49 -8.63
CA PHE A 128 8.70 -2.89 -8.70
C PHE A 128 9.87 -3.79 -8.31
N ASP A 129 9.57 -5.00 -7.83
CA ASP A 129 10.57 -5.96 -7.32
C ASP A 129 11.05 -7.01 -8.35
N GLY A 130 10.65 -6.89 -9.61
CA GLY A 130 10.92 -7.89 -10.67
C GLY A 130 9.95 -9.06 -10.68
N ARG A 131 9.00 -9.11 -9.74
CA ARG A 131 7.98 -10.18 -9.60
C ARG A 131 6.56 -9.65 -9.51
N GLY A 132 6.34 -8.43 -9.98
CA GLY A 132 5.03 -7.81 -10.04
C GLY A 132 4.51 -7.26 -8.70
N ASN A 133 5.34 -7.06 -7.69
CA ASN A 133 4.96 -6.36 -6.48
C ASN A 133 5.46 -4.92 -6.52
N TYR A 134 4.67 -4.00 -5.96
CA TYR A 134 4.98 -2.58 -5.95
C TYR A 134 5.13 -2.07 -4.51
N ALA A 135 6.16 -1.25 -4.27
CA ALA A 135 6.40 -0.64 -2.97
C ALA A 135 6.51 0.88 -3.08
N MET A 136 5.89 1.60 -2.16
CA MET A 136 5.98 3.04 -2.04
C MET A 136 6.09 3.48 -0.59
N GLY A 137 6.82 4.57 -0.34
CA GLY A 137 6.92 5.21 0.97
C GLY A 137 6.12 6.50 1.02
N LEU A 138 5.35 6.69 2.08
CA LEU A 138 4.77 7.98 2.44
C LEU A 138 5.60 8.60 3.55
N LYS A 139 5.91 9.91 3.41
CA LYS A 139 6.71 10.63 4.41
C LYS A 139 5.93 10.96 5.67
N GLU A 140 4.62 11.15 5.54
CA GLU A 140 3.76 11.67 6.60
C GLU A 140 2.46 10.85 6.69
N GLN A 141 2.10 10.35 7.88
CA GLN A 141 0.82 9.69 8.11
C GLN A 141 -0.37 10.66 8.10
N LEU A 142 -0.10 11.97 8.21
CA LEU A 142 -1.10 13.04 8.21
C LEU A 142 -1.91 13.16 6.92
N VAL A 143 -1.43 12.58 5.83
CA VAL A 143 -2.15 12.57 4.55
C VAL A 143 -3.44 11.76 4.60
N PHE A 144 -3.56 10.85 5.57
CA PHE A 144 -4.78 10.08 5.78
C PHE A 144 -5.84 10.90 6.53
N PRO A 145 -7.08 10.97 6.02
CA PRO A 145 -8.15 11.77 6.63
C PRO A 145 -8.60 11.25 8.02
N GLU A 146 -8.33 9.98 8.32
CA GLU A 146 -8.66 9.35 9.60
C GLU A 146 -7.79 9.85 10.76
N ILE A 147 -6.67 10.50 10.43
CA ILE A 147 -5.70 10.96 11.41
C ILE A 147 -5.96 12.44 11.74
N ASN A 148 -6.20 12.72 13.02
CA ASN A 148 -6.37 14.09 13.50
C ASN A 148 -5.01 14.70 13.86
N TYR A 149 -4.68 15.85 13.28
CA TYR A 149 -3.44 16.60 13.52
C TYR A 149 -3.19 16.88 15.01
N ASP A 150 -4.22 17.27 15.75
CA ASP A 150 -4.11 17.67 17.16
C ASP A 150 -3.77 16.52 18.12
N ARG A 151 -3.90 15.27 17.66
CA ARG A 151 -3.64 14.08 18.47
C ARG A 151 -2.33 13.39 18.18
N ILE A 152 -1.56 13.91 17.24
CA ILE A 152 -0.29 13.32 16.84
C ILE A 152 0.85 13.90 17.64
N GLU A 153 1.61 13.04 18.29
CA GLU A 153 2.85 13.43 18.97
C GLU A 153 3.99 13.68 18.00
N LYS A 154 4.05 12.92 16.89
CA LYS A 154 5.13 12.98 15.92
C LYS A 154 4.68 12.54 14.52
N VAL A 155 5.16 13.24 13.50
CA VAL A 155 5.04 12.84 12.10
C VAL A 155 5.93 11.62 11.85
N ARG A 156 5.33 10.56 11.29
CA ARG A 156 6.00 9.29 10.94
C ARG A 156 5.73 8.93 9.48
N GLY A 157 6.76 8.43 8.83
CA GLY A 157 6.61 7.81 7.53
C GLY A 157 6.07 6.39 7.64
N MET A 158 5.52 5.89 6.53
CA MET A 158 5.07 4.51 6.41
C MET A 158 5.37 3.96 5.02
N ASP A 159 5.59 2.66 4.97
CA ASP A 159 5.75 1.92 3.73
C ASP A 159 4.44 1.22 3.37
N ILE A 160 4.06 1.30 2.11
CA ILE A 160 2.89 0.63 1.54
C ILE A 160 3.39 -0.32 0.46
N ILE A 161 3.15 -1.62 0.65
CA ILE A 161 3.56 -2.66 -0.28
C ILE A 161 2.30 -3.30 -0.85
N VAL A 162 2.14 -3.19 -2.16
CA VAL A 162 1.04 -3.80 -2.92
C VAL A 162 1.55 -5.08 -3.55
N THR A 163 1.05 -6.22 -3.10
CA THR A 163 1.41 -7.53 -3.63
C THR A 163 0.35 -7.97 -4.64
N THR A 164 0.80 -8.35 -5.84
CA THR A 164 -0.06 -8.86 -6.90
C THR A 164 0.26 -10.32 -7.23
N THR A 165 -0.57 -10.94 -8.06
CA THR A 165 -0.31 -12.28 -8.62
C THR A 165 0.31 -12.21 -10.01
N ALA A 166 0.72 -11.02 -10.48
CA ALA A 166 1.38 -10.83 -11.75
C ALA A 166 2.72 -11.59 -11.80
N LYS A 167 3.08 -12.08 -12.97
CA LYS A 167 4.35 -12.77 -13.20
C LYS A 167 5.47 -11.79 -13.56
N THR A 168 5.11 -10.67 -14.15
CA THR A 168 6.04 -9.64 -14.63
C THR A 168 5.64 -8.26 -14.08
N ASP A 169 6.63 -7.36 -14.04
CA ASP A 169 6.40 -5.98 -13.59
C ASP A 169 5.52 -5.19 -14.58
N ASP A 170 5.55 -5.54 -15.86
CA ASP A 170 4.72 -4.87 -16.86
C ASP A 170 3.24 -5.21 -16.71
N GLU A 171 2.92 -6.48 -16.41
CA GLU A 171 1.55 -6.89 -16.07
C GLU A 171 1.06 -6.17 -14.80
N ALA A 172 1.92 -6.09 -13.77
CA ALA A 172 1.58 -5.42 -12.51
C ALA A 172 1.41 -3.92 -12.70
N ARG A 173 2.28 -3.28 -13.50
CA ARG A 173 2.20 -1.84 -13.80
C ARG A 173 0.89 -1.50 -14.48
N GLU A 174 0.49 -2.29 -15.48
CA GLU A 174 -0.77 -2.07 -16.17
C GLU A 174 -1.97 -2.32 -15.27
N LEU A 175 -1.93 -3.38 -14.46
CA LEU A 175 -2.95 -3.64 -13.45
C LEU A 175 -3.15 -2.44 -12.52
N LEU A 176 -2.06 -1.89 -11.95
CA LEU A 176 -2.11 -0.73 -11.06
C LEU A 176 -2.55 0.54 -11.80
N ARG A 177 -2.14 0.73 -13.07
CA ARG A 177 -2.62 1.84 -13.93
C ARG A 177 -4.13 1.79 -14.11
N LEU A 178 -4.70 0.61 -14.35
CA LEU A 178 -6.13 0.41 -14.46
C LEU A 178 -6.88 0.66 -13.13
N PHE A 179 -6.20 0.50 -11.98
CA PHE A 179 -6.68 0.94 -10.67
C PHE A 179 -6.47 2.44 -10.41
N ASN A 180 -6.13 3.22 -11.43
CA ASN A 180 -5.91 4.66 -11.38
C ASN A 180 -4.72 5.08 -10.50
N PHE A 181 -3.69 4.26 -10.36
CA PHE A 181 -2.44 4.69 -9.74
C PHE A 181 -1.82 5.81 -10.58
N PRO A 182 -1.46 6.94 -9.99
CA PRO A 182 -0.93 8.10 -10.69
C PRO A 182 0.54 7.92 -11.05
N PHE A 183 0.82 7.03 -12.00
CA PHE A 183 2.14 6.94 -12.60
C PHE A 183 2.36 8.10 -13.59
N PRO A 184 3.53 8.75 -13.60
CA PRO A 184 3.85 9.76 -14.60
C PRO A 184 3.84 9.14 -16.00
N GLN A 185 3.26 9.83 -16.97
CA GLN A 185 3.20 9.41 -18.38
C GLN A 185 4.55 9.67 -19.11
N VAL A 186 5.63 9.08 -18.63
CA VAL A 186 6.98 9.35 -19.16
C VAL A 186 7.31 8.50 -20.40
N GLU A 187 6.53 7.50 -20.75
CA GLU A 187 6.93 6.49 -21.74
C GLU A 187 6.46 6.77 -23.18
N GLU A 188 5.47 7.64 -23.40
CA GLU A 188 5.04 7.96 -24.75
C GLU A 188 5.96 9.01 -25.42
N ALA A 189 6.49 9.97 -24.68
CA ALA A 189 7.39 11.00 -25.20
C ALA A 189 8.79 10.49 -25.60
N GLN A 190 9.23 9.35 -25.09
CA GLN A 190 10.53 8.76 -25.45
C GLN A 190 10.45 7.80 -26.64
N LYS A 191 9.26 7.29 -26.98
CA LYS A 191 9.06 6.50 -28.19
C LYS A 191 8.78 7.34 -29.43
N GLU A 192 8.32 8.59 -29.27
CA GLU A 192 8.16 9.54 -30.36
C GLU A 192 9.45 10.33 -30.69
N ALA A 193 10.46 10.29 -29.80
CA ALA A 193 11.73 11.00 -29.97
C ALA A 193 12.89 10.08 -30.38
N ALA A 194 12.64 8.79 -30.66
CA ALA A 194 13.61 7.80 -31.16
C ALA A 194 13.17 7.23 -32.50
#